data_102fe304215a3154c62582ca52b0b2db
#
_entry.id   102fe304215a3154c62582ca52b0b2db
#
_cell.length_a   1.000
_cell.length_b   1.000
_cell.length_c   1.000
_cell.angle_alpha   90.00
_cell.angle_beta   90.00
_cell.angle_gamma   90.00
#
_symmetry.space_group_name_H-M   'P 1'
#
loop_
_entity.id
_entity.type
_entity.pdbx_description
1 polymer ?
#
loop_
_entity_poly.entity_id
_entity_poly.type
_entity_poly.pdbx_seq_one_letter_code
_entity_poly.pdbx_strand_id
1 'polypeptide(L)'
;MAKFIHFTGIVEDRNDPSKVGRVRVRCLGYHSDNKTALPTADLPWAQPLLPTTQSGISGLGQSPTFLVNGTWVFGYFRDGEECQQPVVLGVLPGRPTEYSSRFYDKAFYDGDNIYPKYINESDVNRLATSISQNPHLVNIIRSDTEIKDVATADFDLTSAADGSIIEGSDSTTFSQPSLAYASQYPYNKVTETESGHILEFDDTPGAERIHLRHKVGNSIEWLTNGDQINLVKKDAHQYTTGHNYHYIEGNSDITIDGHHKIFINKSASVNNNYDIQVGAGANLNIQVDTGDVNIHTIRGKINMNAGGDYNLKVGGNYTLSVDGSHSETIAGTRTESVTGDNTKTGKTINLN
;
A
#
# COMPACT_ATOMS: atom_id res chain seq x y z
N MET A 1 2.26 42.70 36.36
CA MET A 1 2.54 41.77 35.26
C MET A 1 1.87 40.47 35.59
N ALA A 2 1.09 39.89 34.66
CA ALA A 2 0.52 38.58 34.88
C ALA A 2 1.68 37.59 35.02
N LYS A 3 1.68 36.77 36.09
CA LYS A 3 2.74 35.79 36.36
C LYS A 3 2.57 34.64 35.36
N PHE A 4 3.60 34.32 34.62
CA PHE A 4 3.64 33.13 33.76
C PHE A 4 3.75 31.88 34.61
N ILE A 5 2.67 31.12 34.69
CA ILE A 5 2.57 29.89 35.47
C ILE A 5 2.56 28.70 34.52
N HIS A 6 3.58 27.87 34.56
CA HIS A 6 3.70 26.66 33.77
C HIS A 6 3.29 25.42 34.58
N PHE A 7 2.94 24.37 33.85
CA PHE A 7 2.62 23.06 34.43
C PHE A 7 3.21 21.92 33.61
N THR A 8 3.41 20.81 34.29
CA THR A 8 3.53 19.49 33.68
C THR A 8 2.25 18.73 34.03
N GLY A 9 1.70 17.96 33.12
CA GLY A 9 0.45 17.25 33.36
C GLY A 9 0.29 16.00 32.51
N ILE A 10 -0.80 15.29 32.76
CA ILE A 10 -1.16 14.07 32.06
C ILE A 10 -2.52 14.25 31.40
N VAL A 11 -2.64 13.95 30.12
CA VAL A 11 -3.92 13.94 29.41
C VAL A 11 -4.81 12.83 29.97
N GLU A 12 -6.02 13.17 30.38
CA GLU A 12 -7.01 12.21 30.90
C GLU A 12 -8.24 12.05 30.01
N ASP A 13 -8.57 13.06 29.18
CA ASP A 13 -9.70 13.00 28.26
C ASP A 13 -9.40 13.84 27.01
N ARG A 14 -9.65 13.27 25.85
CA ARG A 14 -9.50 13.91 24.53
C ARG A 14 -10.82 14.06 23.76
N ASN A 15 -11.93 13.61 24.34
CA ASN A 15 -13.23 13.62 23.71
C ASN A 15 -13.89 15.02 23.85
N ASP A 16 -13.26 16.04 23.26
CA ASP A 16 -13.76 17.41 23.30
C ASP A 16 -15.14 17.55 22.65
N PRO A 17 -16.18 17.93 23.41
CA PRO A 17 -17.54 18.08 22.88
C PRO A 17 -17.66 19.17 21.81
N SER A 18 -16.78 20.18 21.84
CA SER A 18 -16.72 21.21 20.81
C SER A 18 -15.95 20.80 19.55
N LYS A 19 -15.26 19.64 19.57
CA LYS A 19 -14.49 19.11 18.44
C LYS A 19 -13.42 20.09 17.90
N VAL A 20 -12.81 20.87 18.80
CA VAL A 20 -11.72 21.81 18.45
C VAL A 20 -10.35 21.31 18.89
N GLY A 21 -10.24 20.04 19.31
CA GLY A 21 -9.00 19.38 19.63
C GLY A 21 -8.47 19.66 21.04
N ARG A 22 -9.31 20.17 21.95
CA ARG A 22 -8.93 20.35 23.37
C ARG A 22 -8.82 19.01 24.08
N VAL A 23 -8.05 19.01 25.16
CA VAL A 23 -7.86 17.83 26.01
C VAL A 23 -8.05 18.24 27.49
N ARG A 24 -8.46 17.29 28.33
CA ARG A 24 -8.44 17.49 29.78
C ARG A 24 -7.13 17.03 30.32
N VAL A 25 -6.43 17.91 31.03
CA VAL A 25 -5.11 17.66 31.59
C VAL A 25 -5.16 17.75 33.10
N ARG A 26 -4.72 16.69 33.78
CA ARG A 26 -4.43 16.79 35.21
C ARG A 26 -3.06 17.43 35.38
N CYS A 27 -3.06 18.70 35.76
CA CYS A 27 -1.86 19.49 35.97
C CYS A 27 -1.26 19.16 37.33
N LEU A 28 -0.04 18.63 37.36
CA LEU A 28 0.64 18.18 38.57
C LEU A 28 0.97 19.39 39.48
N GLY A 29 0.66 19.25 40.76
CA GLY A 29 0.86 20.32 41.76
C GLY A 29 -0.25 21.38 41.78
N TYR A 30 -1.15 21.40 40.80
CA TYR A 30 -2.33 22.29 40.75
C TYR A 30 -3.63 21.53 40.92
N HIS A 31 -3.76 20.37 40.32
CA HIS A 31 -4.94 19.51 40.42
C HIS A 31 -4.68 18.36 41.40
N SER A 32 -5.69 18.00 42.23
CA SER A 32 -5.61 16.83 43.09
C SER A 32 -5.41 15.54 42.30
N ASP A 33 -4.53 14.67 42.78
CA ASP A 33 -4.34 13.33 42.23
C ASP A 33 -5.50 12.39 42.56
N ASN A 34 -6.26 12.71 43.59
CA ASN A 34 -7.45 11.95 43.96
C ASN A 34 -8.59 12.22 42.98
N LYS A 35 -8.84 11.29 42.07
CA LYS A 35 -9.91 11.37 41.06
C LYS A 35 -11.32 11.39 41.66
N THR A 36 -11.49 10.97 42.91
CA THR A 36 -12.77 11.09 43.65
C THR A 36 -12.97 12.53 44.11
N ALA A 37 -11.92 13.20 44.54
CA ALA A 37 -11.98 14.61 44.97
C ALA A 37 -12.04 15.59 43.79
N LEU A 38 -11.36 15.28 42.68
CA LEU A 38 -11.41 16.04 41.43
C LEU A 38 -11.54 15.07 40.25
N PRO A 39 -12.76 14.72 39.84
CA PRO A 39 -13.02 13.83 38.70
C PRO A 39 -12.44 14.39 37.41
N THR A 40 -12.09 13.51 36.45
CA THR A 40 -11.63 13.92 35.12
C THR A 40 -12.62 14.84 34.41
N ALA A 41 -13.93 14.59 34.62
CA ALA A 41 -15.01 15.40 34.02
C ALA A 41 -15.03 16.86 34.50
N ASP A 42 -14.42 17.15 35.65
CA ASP A 42 -14.39 18.49 36.24
C ASP A 42 -13.08 19.25 35.92
N LEU A 43 -12.11 18.58 35.27
CA LEU A 43 -10.90 19.24 34.82
C LEU A 43 -11.21 20.25 33.72
N PRO A 44 -10.58 21.44 33.70
CA PRO A 44 -10.73 22.39 32.60
C PRO A 44 -10.19 21.85 31.29
N TRP A 45 -10.81 22.25 30.19
CA TRP A 45 -10.33 21.92 28.86
C TRP A 45 -9.07 22.74 28.51
N ALA A 46 -7.97 22.05 28.26
CA ALA A 46 -6.72 22.64 27.81
C ALA A 46 -6.72 22.78 26.28
N GLN A 47 -6.34 23.95 25.80
CA GLN A 47 -6.18 24.21 24.38
C GLN A 47 -4.78 23.81 23.92
N PRO A 48 -4.60 22.97 22.89
CA PRO A 48 -3.26 22.72 22.34
C PRO A 48 -2.79 23.93 21.54
N LEU A 49 -1.53 24.33 21.72
CA LEU A 49 -0.86 25.29 20.87
C LEU A 49 -0.35 24.56 19.62
N LEU A 50 -0.83 24.96 18.45
CA LEU A 50 -0.40 24.39 17.19
C LEU A 50 0.86 25.10 16.67
N PRO A 51 1.74 24.42 15.94
CA PRO A 51 2.93 25.04 15.36
C PRO A 51 2.54 26.08 14.30
N THR A 52 3.40 27.10 14.11
CA THR A 52 3.16 28.18 13.13
C THR A 52 3.16 27.70 11.66
N THR A 53 3.51 26.46 11.42
CA THR A 53 3.38 25.79 10.11
C THR A 53 1.95 25.35 9.79
N GLN A 54 1.01 25.58 10.71
CA GLN A 54 -0.43 25.32 10.54
C GLN A 54 -1.22 26.61 10.62
N SER A 55 -2.28 26.72 9.82
CA SER A 55 -3.14 27.91 9.85
C SER A 55 -4.11 27.92 11.03
N GLY A 56 -4.43 26.75 11.58
CA GLY A 56 -5.42 26.60 12.66
C GLY A 56 -6.86 26.94 12.25
N ILE A 57 -7.12 27.22 10.96
CA ILE A 57 -8.46 27.55 10.46
C ILE A 57 -9.02 26.40 9.63
N SER A 58 -10.25 25.99 9.90
CA SER A 58 -10.98 24.96 9.14
C SER A 58 -10.21 23.64 8.95
N GLY A 59 -9.34 23.31 9.89
CA GLY A 59 -8.55 22.09 9.86
C GLY A 59 -7.40 22.08 8.86
N LEU A 60 -7.02 23.22 8.28
CA LEU A 60 -5.85 23.32 7.42
C LEU A 60 -4.57 23.07 8.23
N GLY A 61 -3.84 22.02 7.89
CA GLY A 61 -2.68 21.51 8.60
C GLY A 61 -2.94 20.13 9.21
N GLN A 62 -2.23 19.81 10.30
CA GLN A 62 -2.42 18.55 11.02
C GLN A 62 -3.45 18.77 12.16
N SER A 63 -4.61 18.15 12.06
CA SER A 63 -5.65 18.24 13.09
C SER A 63 -6.55 17.00 13.08
N PRO A 64 -7.11 16.57 14.21
CA PRO A 64 -6.75 17.02 15.57
C PRO A 64 -5.34 16.65 15.96
N THR A 65 -4.93 16.99 17.19
CA THR A 65 -3.63 16.60 17.72
C THR A 65 -3.57 15.08 17.96
N PHE A 66 -2.34 14.52 18.00
CA PHE A 66 -2.11 13.12 18.35
C PHE A 66 -2.09 12.85 19.87
N LEU A 67 -2.57 13.80 20.68
CA LEU A 67 -2.62 13.62 22.13
C LEU A 67 -3.61 12.52 22.51
N VAL A 68 -3.12 11.46 23.11
CA VAL A 68 -3.90 10.36 23.65
C VAL A 68 -3.95 10.41 25.17
N ASN A 69 -4.92 9.72 25.78
CA ASN A 69 -5.00 9.62 27.24
C ASN A 69 -3.73 8.94 27.76
N GLY A 70 -3.11 9.54 28.77
CA GLY A 70 -1.82 9.08 29.30
C GLY A 70 -0.59 9.87 28.80
N THR A 71 -0.74 10.69 27.76
CA THR A 71 0.35 11.53 27.27
C THR A 71 0.79 12.55 28.31
N TRP A 72 2.10 12.61 28.57
CA TRP A 72 2.70 13.66 29.38
C TRP A 72 2.87 14.92 28.56
N VAL A 73 2.42 16.05 29.13
CA VAL A 73 2.44 17.33 28.45
C VAL A 73 3.05 18.42 29.33
N PHE A 74 3.64 19.41 28.67
CA PHE A 74 4.06 20.66 29.27
C PHE A 74 3.21 21.79 28.72
N GLY A 75 2.86 22.74 29.62
CA GLY A 75 2.01 23.85 29.23
C GLY A 75 2.04 25.01 30.22
N TYR A 76 1.14 25.96 30.04
CA TYR A 76 0.98 27.12 30.93
C TYR A 76 -0.50 27.49 31.10
N PHE A 77 -0.80 28.24 32.16
CA PHE A 77 -2.13 28.81 32.38
C PHE A 77 -2.18 30.22 31.82
N ARG A 78 -3.12 30.46 30.89
CA ARG A 78 -3.30 31.74 30.23
C ARG A 78 -3.87 32.81 31.18
N ASP A 79 -4.63 32.39 32.17
CA ASP A 79 -5.22 33.22 33.23
C ASP A 79 -4.33 33.41 34.46
N GLY A 80 -3.07 32.94 34.40
CA GLY A 80 -2.12 33.10 35.48
C GLY A 80 -2.52 32.34 36.75
N GLU A 81 -2.68 33.06 37.87
CA GLU A 81 -2.89 32.45 39.20
C GLU A 81 -4.27 31.76 39.36
N GLU A 82 -5.23 32.02 38.49
CA GLU A 82 -6.54 31.38 38.54
C GLU A 82 -6.49 29.92 38.08
N CYS A 83 -5.50 29.56 37.26
CA CYS A 83 -5.20 28.19 36.79
C CYS A 83 -6.39 27.44 36.13
N GLN A 84 -7.31 28.19 35.49
CA GLN A 84 -8.51 27.60 34.87
C GLN A 84 -8.44 27.52 33.32
N GLN A 85 -7.45 28.18 32.71
CA GLN A 85 -7.27 28.21 31.26
C GLN A 85 -5.95 27.59 30.83
N PRO A 86 -5.79 26.27 30.93
CA PRO A 86 -4.56 25.61 30.56
C PRO A 86 -4.37 25.62 29.05
N VAL A 87 -3.11 25.79 28.62
CA VAL A 87 -2.64 25.67 27.23
C VAL A 87 -1.53 24.64 27.18
N VAL A 88 -1.65 23.64 26.32
CA VAL A 88 -0.61 22.64 26.09
C VAL A 88 0.35 23.13 25.02
N LEU A 89 1.65 23.19 25.34
CA LEU A 89 2.72 23.61 24.45
C LEU A 89 3.37 22.45 23.72
N GLY A 90 3.47 21.29 24.36
CA GLY A 90 4.13 20.14 23.78
C GLY A 90 4.04 18.88 24.63
N VAL A 91 4.55 17.81 24.09
CA VAL A 91 4.62 16.48 24.68
C VAL A 91 5.99 16.29 25.33
N LEU A 92 6.03 15.60 26.47
CA LEU A 92 7.23 15.20 27.16
C LEU A 92 7.44 13.69 27.03
N PRO A 93 8.17 13.23 26.00
CA PRO A 93 8.52 11.82 25.91
C PRO A 93 9.55 11.45 26.94
N GLY A 94 9.50 10.24 27.46
CA GLY A 94 10.40 9.75 28.47
C GLY A 94 10.74 8.27 28.27
N ARG A 95 11.22 7.64 29.35
CA ARG A 95 11.44 6.20 29.41
C ARG A 95 10.80 5.67 30.70
N PRO A 96 9.75 4.86 30.61
CA PRO A 96 9.16 4.26 31.80
C PRO A 96 10.13 3.22 32.38
N THR A 97 10.40 3.33 33.69
CA THR A 97 11.24 2.37 34.42
C THR A 97 10.41 1.31 35.13
N GLU A 98 9.19 1.67 35.53
CA GLU A 98 8.21 0.79 36.19
C GLU A 98 6.78 1.15 35.80
N TYR A 99 5.89 0.16 35.72
CA TYR A 99 4.48 0.37 35.39
C TYR A 99 3.70 1.19 36.44
N SER A 100 4.18 1.25 37.68
CA SER A 100 3.45 1.85 38.80
C SER A 100 3.85 3.29 39.12
N SER A 101 4.96 3.81 38.57
CA SER A 101 5.51 5.08 39.01
C SER A 101 5.12 6.24 38.08
N ARG A 102 3.87 6.66 38.19
CA ARG A 102 3.28 7.78 37.48
C ARG A 102 4.03 9.12 37.61
N PHE A 103 4.69 9.34 38.77
CA PHE A 103 5.27 10.62 39.11
C PHE A 103 6.76 10.76 38.78
N TYR A 104 7.46 9.64 38.69
CA TYR A 104 8.91 9.63 38.60
C TYR A 104 9.42 9.43 37.18
N ASP A 105 8.67 8.77 36.33
CA ASP A 105 9.15 8.35 35.03
C ASP A 105 9.02 9.44 33.97
N LYS A 106 8.09 10.40 34.17
CA LYS A 106 7.80 11.47 33.20
C LYS A 106 7.69 10.96 31.76
N ALA A 107 7.07 9.79 31.62
CA ALA A 107 6.84 9.08 30.39
C ALA A 107 5.34 8.81 30.23
N PHE A 108 4.92 8.33 29.09
CA PHE A 108 3.54 7.96 28.80
C PHE A 108 2.95 7.08 29.92
N TYR A 109 1.80 7.47 30.47
CA TYR A 109 1.12 6.77 31.54
C TYR A 109 -0.21 6.19 31.07
N ASP A 110 -0.26 4.88 30.88
CA ASP A 110 -1.47 4.15 30.51
C ASP A 110 -2.12 3.51 31.74
N GLY A 111 -2.97 4.27 32.41
CA GLY A 111 -3.70 3.81 33.60
C GLY A 111 -4.75 2.76 33.30
N ASP A 112 -5.27 2.69 32.07
CA ASP A 112 -6.37 1.84 31.64
C ASP A 112 -5.88 0.58 30.89
N ASN A 113 -4.57 0.40 30.73
CA ASN A 113 -3.94 -0.70 29.99
C ASN A 113 -4.45 -0.85 28.54
N ILE A 114 -4.64 0.25 27.87
CA ILE A 114 -5.14 0.29 26.47
C ILE A 114 -4.01 0.08 25.47
N TYR A 115 -2.80 0.53 25.81
CA TYR A 115 -1.65 0.54 24.92
C TYR A 115 -0.58 -0.44 25.37
N PRO A 116 0.24 -0.99 24.46
CA PRO A 116 1.39 -1.80 24.83
C PRO A 116 2.39 -1.00 25.64
N LYS A 117 2.93 -1.59 26.69
CA LYS A 117 3.93 -1.00 27.58
C LYS A 117 5.23 -1.76 27.44
N TYR A 118 6.28 -1.03 27.10
CA TYR A 118 7.61 -1.59 27.00
C TYR A 118 8.50 -0.96 28.06
N ILE A 119 8.76 -1.71 29.16
CA ILE A 119 9.66 -1.26 30.22
C ILE A 119 11.05 -1.05 29.64
N ASN A 120 11.71 0.05 30.03
CA ASN A 120 13.04 0.45 29.59
C ASN A 120 13.14 0.85 28.10
N GLU A 121 12.07 0.90 27.36
CA GLU A 121 12.01 1.56 26.06
C GLU A 121 11.61 3.04 26.22
N SER A 122 11.99 3.86 25.26
CA SER A 122 11.57 5.27 25.24
C SER A 122 10.20 5.42 24.60
N ASP A 123 9.52 6.56 24.83
CA ASP A 123 8.30 6.95 24.12
C ASP A 123 8.57 7.40 22.67
N VAL A 124 9.84 7.40 22.25
CA VAL A 124 10.19 7.57 20.83
C VAL A 124 9.83 6.31 20.07
N ASN A 125 9.27 6.46 18.89
CA ASN A 125 8.81 5.35 18.09
C ASN A 125 9.87 4.27 17.90
N ARG A 126 9.49 3.00 18.04
CA ARG A 126 10.40 1.83 17.98
C ARG A 126 11.15 1.75 16.65
N LEU A 127 10.50 2.06 15.54
CA LEU A 127 11.15 2.12 14.23
C LEU A 127 12.24 3.18 14.18
N ALA A 128 12.00 4.33 14.81
CA ALA A 128 13.00 5.41 14.89
C ALA A 128 14.16 5.07 15.82
N THR A 129 13.95 4.22 16.83
CA THR A 129 14.99 3.82 17.78
C THR A 129 15.76 2.57 17.39
N SER A 130 15.42 1.95 16.27
CA SER A 130 16.06 0.71 15.78
C SER A 130 15.95 -0.48 16.75
N ILE A 131 15.01 -0.44 17.70
CA ILE A 131 14.83 -1.51 18.69
C ILE A 131 14.17 -2.74 18.05
N SER A 132 13.30 -2.53 17.05
CA SER A 132 12.63 -3.61 16.36
C SER A 132 13.31 -3.89 15.02
N GLN A 133 13.84 -5.08 14.85
CA GLN A 133 14.25 -5.58 13.52
C GLN A 133 13.05 -5.89 12.63
N ASN A 134 11.86 -5.99 13.22
CA ASN A 134 10.61 -6.17 12.52
C ASN A 134 9.75 -4.90 12.68
N PRO A 135 9.72 -4.02 11.68
CA PRO A 135 9.00 -2.74 11.75
C PRO A 135 7.49 -2.89 12.00
N HIS A 136 6.96 -4.09 11.93
CA HIS A 136 5.54 -4.35 11.99
C HIS A 136 5.05 -4.76 13.35
N LEU A 137 5.97 -4.99 14.26
CA LEU A 137 5.66 -5.13 15.68
C LEU A 137 5.27 -3.79 16.33
N VAL A 138 5.44 -2.68 15.62
CA VAL A 138 5.06 -1.36 16.10
C VAL A 138 3.64 -1.03 15.65
N ASN A 139 2.72 -1.89 15.94
CA ASN A 139 1.32 -1.52 15.91
C ASN A 139 0.88 -1.19 17.32
N ILE A 140 0.17 -0.11 17.50
CA ILE A 140 -0.59 0.15 18.70
C ILE A 140 -1.71 -0.87 18.72
N ILE A 141 -1.41 -2.05 19.22
CA ILE A 141 -2.35 -3.15 19.34
C ILE A 141 -2.67 -3.31 20.81
N ARG A 142 -3.91 -3.52 21.10
CA ARG A 142 -4.47 -3.48 22.46
C ARG A 142 -4.23 -4.74 23.28
N SER A 143 -3.59 -5.77 22.69
CA SER A 143 -3.20 -6.98 23.42
C SER A 143 -1.91 -7.58 22.88
N ASP A 144 -1.13 -8.24 23.75
CA ASP A 144 0.12 -8.91 23.36
C ASP A 144 -0.10 -10.05 22.36
N THR A 145 -1.28 -10.67 22.38
CA THR A 145 -1.65 -11.76 21.47
C THR A 145 -1.91 -11.20 20.07
N GLU A 146 -2.62 -10.07 19.97
CA GLU A 146 -2.87 -9.39 18.70
C GLU A 146 -1.58 -8.86 18.05
N ILE A 147 -0.61 -8.45 18.86
CA ILE A 147 0.72 -8.04 18.37
C ILE A 147 1.44 -9.18 17.68
N LYS A 148 1.42 -10.37 18.27
CA LYS A 148 2.06 -11.56 17.71
C LYS A 148 1.41 -12.00 16.40
N ASP A 149 0.09 -12.01 16.37
CA ASP A 149 -0.67 -12.46 15.21
C ASP A 149 -0.50 -11.50 14.01
N VAL A 150 -0.47 -10.20 14.27
CA VAL A 150 -0.20 -9.20 13.23
C VAL A 150 1.25 -9.25 12.76
N ALA A 151 2.20 -9.44 13.68
CA ALA A 151 3.61 -9.56 13.34
C ALA A 151 3.90 -10.77 12.46
N THR A 152 3.23 -11.88 12.71
CA THR A 152 3.36 -13.10 11.89
C THR A 152 2.58 -13.04 10.59
N ALA A 153 1.43 -12.40 10.56
CA ALA A 153 0.57 -12.35 9.38
C ALA A 153 1.01 -11.28 8.35
N ASP A 154 1.58 -10.16 8.81
CA ASP A 154 1.82 -9.02 7.92
C ASP A 154 3.24 -8.97 7.35
N PHE A 155 4.15 -9.84 7.81
CA PHE A 155 5.54 -9.57 7.53
C PHE A 155 6.39 -10.63 7.05
N ASP A 156 5.81 -11.65 6.72
CA ASP A 156 6.51 -12.50 5.85
C ASP A 156 6.20 -12.12 4.37
N LEU A 157 6.87 -11.08 3.90
CA LEU A 157 7.04 -10.92 2.46
C LEU A 157 7.92 -12.07 1.92
N THR A 158 8.67 -12.76 2.80
CA THR A 158 9.39 -13.98 2.47
C THR A 158 8.51 -15.21 2.59
N SER A 159 7.48 -15.17 3.42
CA SER A 159 6.35 -16.04 3.34
C SER A 159 5.19 -15.21 2.80
N ALA A 160 5.22 -14.84 1.59
CA ALA A 160 4.02 -14.92 0.80
C ALA A 160 3.52 -16.31 1.07
N ALA A 161 2.74 -16.47 2.09
CA ALA A 161 2.27 -17.67 2.75
C ALA A 161 3.10 -18.97 2.61
N ASP A 162 4.09 -18.99 1.79
CA ASP A 162 4.86 -20.19 1.43
C ASP A 162 6.15 -19.91 0.65
N GLY A 163 6.67 -18.66 0.69
CA GLY A 163 7.83 -18.30 -0.14
C GLY A 163 7.53 -18.48 -1.63
N SER A 164 6.27 -18.29 -2.01
CA SER A 164 5.83 -18.64 -3.35
C SER A 164 6.52 -17.77 -4.37
N ILE A 165 7.42 -18.39 -4.97
CA ILE A 165 7.97 -18.12 -6.26
C ILE A 165 6.81 -18.33 -7.23
N ILE A 166 6.24 -17.24 -7.73
CA ILE A 166 5.26 -17.30 -8.81
C ILE A 166 6.06 -17.53 -10.08
N GLU A 167 5.87 -18.69 -10.71
CA GLU A 167 6.47 -18.93 -12.01
C GLU A 167 5.87 -17.97 -13.03
N GLY A 168 6.71 -17.17 -13.66
CA GLY A 168 6.32 -16.35 -14.78
C GLY A 168 5.95 -17.21 -16.00
N SER A 169 5.30 -16.62 -16.98
CA SER A 169 4.87 -17.27 -18.22
C SER A 169 6.00 -17.89 -19.06
N ASP A 170 7.24 -17.54 -18.76
CA ASP A 170 8.46 -18.03 -19.40
C ASP A 170 9.26 -18.99 -18.50
N SER A 171 8.66 -19.53 -17.44
CA SER A 171 9.31 -20.31 -16.39
C SER A 171 10.30 -19.51 -15.54
N THR A 172 10.27 -18.18 -15.61
CA THR A 172 11.00 -17.34 -14.67
C THR A 172 10.24 -17.22 -13.37
N THR A 173 10.96 -17.20 -12.28
CA THR A 173 10.37 -17.10 -10.94
C THR A 173 10.20 -15.64 -10.55
N PHE A 174 8.98 -15.24 -10.18
CA PHE A 174 8.75 -13.93 -9.58
C PHE A 174 9.28 -13.95 -8.15
N SER A 175 10.38 -13.22 -7.90
CA SER A 175 10.94 -13.06 -6.56
C SER A 175 10.42 -11.77 -5.93
N GLN A 176 9.82 -11.88 -4.74
CA GLN A 176 9.47 -10.69 -3.97
C GLN A 176 10.75 -10.02 -3.45
N PRO A 177 10.83 -8.68 -3.49
CA PRO A 177 11.99 -7.99 -2.95
C PRO A 177 12.07 -8.19 -1.44
N SER A 178 13.30 -8.32 -0.93
CA SER A 178 13.56 -8.41 0.51
C SER A 178 13.18 -7.13 1.23
N LEU A 179 12.83 -7.25 2.51
CA LEU A 179 12.57 -6.09 3.36
C LEU A 179 13.85 -5.22 3.48
N ALA A 180 13.71 -3.95 3.12
CA ALA A 180 14.83 -3.01 3.08
C ALA A 180 15.04 -2.22 4.39
N TYR A 181 14.37 -2.59 5.48
CA TYR A 181 14.51 -1.89 6.75
C TYR A 181 15.89 -2.12 7.37
N ALA A 182 16.68 -1.06 7.48
CA ALA A 182 18.00 -1.06 8.13
C ALA A 182 18.25 0.25 8.90
N SER A 183 17.19 0.81 9.45
CA SER A 183 17.17 2.10 10.13
C SER A 183 18.14 2.19 11.30
N GLN A 184 18.76 3.36 11.47
CA GLN A 184 19.62 3.70 12.59
C GLN A 184 19.13 4.97 13.27
N TYR A 185 19.10 4.95 14.60
CA TYR A 185 18.84 6.16 15.38
C TYR A 185 20.00 7.16 15.24
N PRO A 186 19.76 8.45 15.02
CA PRO A 186 18.48 9.18 15.03
C PRO A 186 17.92 9.51 13.63
N TYR A 187 18.25 8.76 12.62
CA TYR A 187 17.99 9.12 11.22
C TYR A 187 16.55 8.85 10.76
N ASN A 188 15.87 7.85 11.30
CA ASN A 188 14.52 7.50 10.90
C ASN A 188 13.46 8.40 11.58
N LYS A 189 12.69 9.13 10.81
CA LYS A 189 11.61 10.00 11.27
C LYS A 189 10.28 9.33 10.98
N VAL A 190 9.57 8.93 12.03
CA VAL A 190 8.37 8.11 11.96
C VAL A 190 7.17 8.88 12.48
N THR A 191 6.09 8.88 11.71
CA THR A 191 4.76 9.25 12.16
C THR A 191 3.89 8.00 12.16
N GLU A 192 3.43 7.61 13.34
CA GLU A 192 2.55 6.46 13.52
C GLU A 192 1.23 6.88 14.16
N THR A 193 0.11 6.31 13.66
CA THR A 193 -1.21 6.55 14.23
C THR A 193 -1.56 5.45 15.24
N GLU A 194 -2.54 5.69 16.11
CA GLU A 194 -3.02 4.70 17.11
C GLU A 194 -3.44 3.37 16.51
N SER A 195 -3.88 3.35 15.27
CA SER A 195 -4.29 2.12 14.57
C SER A 195 -3.13 1.44 13.83
N GLY A 196 -1.92 2.02 13.83
CA GLY A 196 -0.74 1.46 13.18
C GLY A 196 -0.58 1.82 11.70
N HIS A 197 -1.11 2.96 11.25
CA HIS A 197 -0.70 3.54 9.97
C HIS A 197 0.63 4.25 10.15
N ILE A 198 1.56 4.08 9.20
CA ILE A 198 2.94 4.55 9.33
C ILE A 198 3.33 5.41 8.13
N LEU A 199 4.04 6.50 8.40
CA LEU A 199 4.80 7.28 7.43
C LEU A 199 6.22 7.42 7.95
N GLU A 200 7.19 6.92 7.20
CA GLU A 200 8.62 6.96 7.54
C GLU A 200 9.40 7.74 6.49
N PHE A 201 10.34 8.54 7.00
CA PHE A 201 11.43 9.12 6.24
C PHE A 201 12.73 8.67 6.91
N ASP A 202 13.35 7.65 6.36
CA ASP A 202 14.61 7.09 6.86
C ASP A 202 15.77 7.70 6.09
N ASP A 203 16.55 8.53 6.79
CA ASP A 203 17.74 9.17 6.27
C ASP A 203 19.02 8.40 6.68
N THR A 204 18.92 7.13 7.07
CA THR A 204 20.08 6.30 7.44
C THR A 204 21.04 6.19 6.26
N PRO A 205 22.31 6.59 6.40
CA PRO A 205 23.26 6.60 5.30
C PRO A 205 23.43 5.21 4.65
N GLY A 206 23.15 5.13 3.33
CA GLY A 206 23.22 3.91 2.56
C GLY A 206 22.01 2.97 2.72
N ALA A 207 20.98 3.40 3.46
CA ALA A 207 19.73 2.69 3.64
C ALA A 207 18.52 3.66 3.65
N GLU A 208 18.66 4.77 2.94
CA GLU A 208 17.62 5.79 2.82
C GLU A 208 16.35 5.19 2.24
N ARG A 209 15.20 5.52 2.86
CA ARG A 209 13.92 4.94 2.48
C ARG A 209 12.75 5.88 2.77
N ILE A 210 11.75 5.89 1.91
CA ILE A 210 10.44 6.48 2.21
C ILE A 210 9.43 5.34 2.24
N HIS A 211 8.65 5.24 3.30
CA HIS A 211 7.67 4.17 3.48
C HIS A 211 6.32 4.73 3.94
N LEU A 212 5.27 4.42 3.20
CA LEU A 212 3.88 4.67 3.58
C LEU A 212 3.15 3.34 3.72
N ARG A 213 2.62 3.06 4.92
CA ARG A 213 1.98 1.80 5.23
C ARG A 213 0.60 1.96 5.86
N HIS A 214 -0.36 1.18 5.37
CA HIS A 214 -1.63 0.98 6.04
C HIS A 214 -1.52 -0.16 7.07
N LYS A 215 -2.27 -0.09 8.18
CA LYS A 215 -2.22 -1.07 9.29
C LYS A 215 -2.40 -2.54 8.87
N VAL A 216 -3.11 -2.83 7.77
CA VAL A 216 -3.32 -4.19 7.26
C VAL A 216 -2.24 -4.64 6.27
N GLY A 217 -1.17 -3.85 6.10
CA GLY A 217 0.02 -4.24 5.36
C GLY A 217 0.10 -3.73 3.92
N ASN A 218 -0.90 -3.06 3.37
CA ASN A 218 -0.73 -2.36 2.10
C ASN A 218 0.34 -1.28 2.25
N SER A 219 1.30 -1.20 1.33
CA SER A 219 2.41 -0.24 1.43
C SER A 219 2.91 0.23 0.09
N ILE A 220 3.56 1.38 0.12
CA ILE A 220 4.41 1.91 -0.95
C ILE A 220 5.75 2.25 -0.33
N GLU A 221 6.83 1.76 -0.94
CA GLU A 221 8.20 2.03 -0.52
C GLU A 221 9.04 2.57 -1.68
N TRP A 222 9.91 3.51 -1.39
CA TRP A 222 11.00 3.95 -2.27
C TRP A 222 12.33 3.66 -1.56
N LEU A 223 13.19 2.91 -2.25
CA LEU A 223 14.43 2.38 -1.69
C LEU A 223 15.64 3.20 -2.13
N THR A 224 16.74 3.03 -1.41
CA THR A 224 18.01 3.74 -1.65
C THR A 224 18.60 3.52 -3.06
N ASN A 225 18.30 2.38 -3.70
CA ASN A 225 18.71 2.06 -5.05
C ASN A 225 17.80 2.66 -6.14
N GLY A 226 16.75 3.36 -5.74
CA GLY A 226 15.75 3.96 -6.63
C GLY A 226 14.57 3.05 -6.97
N ASP A 227 14.51 1.83 -6.46
CA ASP A 227 13.37 0.94 -6.66
C ASP A 227 12.12 1.48 -5.96
N GLN A 228 10.97 1.24 -6.56
CA GLN A 228 9.67 1.44 -5.94
C GLN A 228 8.94 0.11 -5.81
N ILE A 229 8.44 -0.17 -4.61
CA ILE A 229 7.61 -1.34 -4.31
C ILE A 229 6.20 -0.87 -3.96
N ASN A 230 5.20 -1.45 -4.60
CA ASN A 230 3.79 -1.22 -4.27
C ASN A 230 3.14 -2.57 -3.91
N LEU A 231 2.81 -2.75 -2.65
CA LEU A 231 2.17 -3.95 -2.12
C LEU A 231 0.69 -3.71 -1.87
N VAL A 232 -0.16 -4.48 -2.54
CA VAL A 232 -1.62 -4.47 -2.32
C VAL A 232 -2.08 -5.88 -1.96
N LYS A 233 -2.56 -6.06 -0.73
CA LYS A 233 -2.96 -7.38 -0.19
C LYS A 233 -4.36 -7.85 -0.59
N LYS A 234 -5.17 -6.96 -1.17
CA LYS A 234 -6.53 -7.28 -1.65
C LYS A 234 -6.76 -6.64 -3.02
N ASP A 235 -7.94 -6.14 -3.25
CA ASP A 235 -8.30 -5.55 -4.53
C ASP A 235 -7.57 -4.23 -4.79
N ALA A 236 -7.02 -4.07 -5.98
CA ALA A 236 -6.48 -2.82 -6.49
C ALA A 236 -7.39 -2.25 -7.58
N HIS A 237 -7.76 -0.99 -7.45
CA HIS A 237 -8.57 -0.29 -8.43
C HIS A 237 -7.82 0.93 -8.96
N GLN A 238 -7.65 1.00 -10.28
CA GLN A 238 -7.10 2.18 -10.95
C GLN A 238 -8.14 2.78 -11.89
N TYR A 239 -8.48 4.04 -11.69
CA TYR A 239 -9.41 4.80 -12.53
C TYR A 239 -8.69 5.98 -13.16
N THR A 240 -8.66 6.03 -14.49
CA THR A 240 -8.10 7.15 -15.25
C THR A 240 -9.18 7.72 -16.15
N THR A 241 -9.62 8.95 -15.91
CA THR A 241 -10.65 9.62 -16.72
C THR A 241 -10.08 10.30 -17.97
N GLY A 242 -8.78 10.53 -18.00
CA GLY A 242 -8.03 11.06 -19.13
C GLY A 242 -7.19 9.98 -19.80
N HIS A 243 -6.07 10.38 -20.36
CA HIS A 243 -5.11 9.48 -20.98
C HIS A 243 -4.23 8.79 -19.93
N ASN A 244 -3.87 7.54 -20.18
CA ASN A 244 -2.91 6.80 -19.38
C ASN A 244 -1.73 6.40 -20.27
N TYR A 245 -0.51 6.79 -19.88
CA TYR A 245 0.72 6.52 -20.62
C TYR A 245 1.67 5.71 -19.74
N HIS A 246 2.13 4.57 -20.26
CA HIS A 246 3.16 3.75 -19.64
C HIS A 246 4.37 3.69 -20.58
N TYR A 247 5.52 4.12 -20.11
CA TYR A 247 6.80 3.96 -20.77
C TYR A 247 7.71 3.14 -19.88
N ILE A 248 8.19 2.02 -20.39
CA ILE A 248 9.07 1.09 -19.68
C ILE A 248 10.30 0.88 -20.56
N GLU A 249 11.46 1.31 -20.11
CA GLU A 249 12.72 1.16 -20.82
C GLU A 249 13.28 -0.25 -20.73
N GLY A 250 13.02 -0.92 -19.61
CA GLY A 250 13.41 -2.31 -19.36
C GLY A 250 12.32 -3.32 -19.71
N ASN A 251 12.40 -4.49 -19.12
CA ASN A 251 11.39 -5.55 -19.27
C ASN A 251 10.11 -5.21 -18.52
N SER A 252 9.00 -5.76 -18.99
CA SER A 252 7.72 -5.74 -18.29
C SER A 252 7.17 -7.15 -18.19
N ASP A 253 7.17 -7.72 -16.99
CA ASP A 253 6.65 -9.05 -16.71
C ASP A 253 5.31 -8.94 -16.00
N ILE A 254 4.27 -9.60 -16.53
CA ILE A 254 2.93 -9.60 -15.96
C ILE A 254 2.49 -11.04 -15.76
N THR A 255 2.30 -11.45 -14.51
CA THR A 255 1.78 -12.77 -14.13
C THR A 255 0.39 -12.63 -13.54
N ILE A 256 -0.56 -13.43 -14.00
CA ILE A 256 -1.96 -13.38 -13.55
C ILE A 256 -2.45 -14.82 -13.37
N ASP A 257 -2.69 -15.24 -12.12
CA ASP A 257 -3.22 -16.57 -11.81
C ASP A 257 -4.73 -16.69 -12.11
N GLY A 258 -5.40 -15.56 -12.27
CA GLY A 258 -6.82 -15.49 -12.50
C GLY A 258 -7.17 -15.15 -13.95
N HIS A 259 -8.37 -14.65 -14.13
CA HIS A 259 -8.89 -14.25 -15.43
C HIS A 259 -8.43 -12.84 -15.83
N HIS A 260 -7.83 -12.70 -17.00
CA HIS A 260 -7.46 -11.42 -17.59
C HIS A 260 -8.43 -11.04 -18.71
N LYS A 261 -9.00 -9.84 -18.67
CA LYS A 261 -9.97 -9.36 -19.65
C LYS A 261 -9.69 -7.93 -20.09
N ILE A 262 -9.61 -7.71 -21.40
CA ILE A 262 -9.42 -6.38 -21.99
C ILE A 262 -10.65 -6.02 -22.83
N PHE A 263 -11.24 -4.85 -22.55
CA PHE A 263 -12.29 -4.26 -23.35
C PHE A 263 -11.82 -2.95 -23.97
N ILE A 264 -11.87 -2.86 -25.29
CA ILE A 264 -11.59 -1.64 -26.03
C ILE A 264 -12.90 -1.11 -26.60
N ASN A 265 -13.12 0.21 -26.50
CA ASN A 265 -14.29 0.89 -27.04
C ASN A 265 -15.64 0.33 -26.58
N LYS A 266 -15.77 0.01 -25.30
CA LYS A 266 -16.98 -0.57 -24.71
C LYS A 266 -18.25 0.27 -24.97
N SER A 267 -18.13 1.60 -25.03
CA SER A 267 -19.26 2.52 -25.25
C SER A 267 -19.61 2.72 -26.74
N ALA A 268 -18.83 2.21 -27.67
CA ALA A 268 -19.05 2.29 -29.14
C ALA A 268 -19.29 3.72 -29.68
N SER A 269 -18.83 4.76 -28.98
CA SER A 269 -19.07 6.16 -29.33
C SER A 269 -18.14 6.69 -30.43
N VAL A 270 -16.97 6.07 -30.60
CA VAL A 270 -15.98 6.37 -31.63
C VAL A 270 -15.25 5.10 -32.06
N ASN A 271 -14.60 5.12 -33.22
CA ASN A 271 -13.80 3.98 -33.68
C ASN A 271 -12.42 4.02 -33.01
N ASN A 272 -12.16 3.10 -32.11
CA ASN A 272 -10.89 2.92 -31.44
C ASN A 272 -10.30 1.54 -31.74
N ASN A 273 -8.99 1.46 -31.82
CA ASN A 273 -8.25 0.23 -32.11
C ASN A 273 -7.63 -0.36 -30.83
N TYR A 274 -7.32 -1.64 -30.93
CA TYR A 274 -6.33 -2.29 -30.08
C TYR A 274 -5.18 -2.73 -30.97
N ASP A 275 -4.07 -2.01 -30.90
CA ASP A 275 -2.91 -2.23 -31.76
C ASP A 275 -1.80 -2.90 -30.94
N ILE A 276 -1.25 -3.99 -31.45
CA ILE A 276 -0.05 -4.66 -30.93
C ILE A 276 1.01 -4.54 -32.00
N GLN A 277 2.09 -3.83 -31.69
CA GLN A 277 3.22 -3.69 -32.58
C GLN A 277 4.49 -4.23 -31.93
N VAL A 278 5.15 -5.16 -32.59
CA VAL A 278 6.42 -5.73 -32.18
C VAL A 278 7.51 -5.26 -33.16
N GLY A 279 8.58 -4.66 -32.64
CA GLY A 279 9.62 -4.04 -33.47
C GLY A 279 10.52 -5.07 -34.16
N ALA A 280 11.44 -4.55 -34.98
CA ALA A 280 12.38 -5.38 -35.74
C ALA A 280 13.26 -6.26 -34.83
N GLY A 281 13.38 -7.52 -35.20
CA GLY A 281 14.20 -8.50 -34.45
C GLY A 281 13.53 -9.15 -33.26
N ALA A 282 12.27 -8.79 -32.95
CA ALA A 282 11.50 -9.38 -31.89
C ALA A 282 10.32 -10.23 -32.40
N ASN A 283 9.81 -11.11 -31.57
CA ASN A 283 8.72 -12.03 -31.89
C ASN A 283 7.46 -11.76 -31.07
N LEU A 284 6.31 -12.05 -31.63
CA LEU A 284 5.07 -12.20 -30.89
C LEU A 284 4.75 -13.71 -30.75
N ASN A 285 4.83 -14.24 -29.55
CA ASN A 285 4.53 -15.64 -29.24
C ASN A 285 3.16 -15.71 -28.53
N ILE A 286 2.29 -16.58 -28.99
CA ILE A 286 1.01 -16.90 -28.34
C ILE A 286 1.01 -18.42 -28.13
N GLN A 287 1.00 -18.86 -26.90
CA GLN A 287 0.98 -20.26 -26.52
C GLN A 287 -0.20 -20.55 -25.61
N VAL A 288 -0.91 -21.63 -25.88
CA VAL A 288 -1.98 -22.17 -25.03
C VAL A 288 -1.70 -23.65 -24.87
N ASP A 289 -1.38 -24.07 -23.64
CA ASP A 289 -0.98 -25.46 -23.37
C ASP A 289 -2.15 -26.42 -23.43
N THR A 290 -3.28 -26.06 -22.82
CA THR A 290 -4.49 -26.87 -22.80
C THR A 290 -5.70 -25.96 -22.94
N GLY A 291 -6.32 -25.95 -24.11
CA GLY A 291 -7.48 -25.11 -24.38
C GLY A 291 -7.49 -24.62 -25.82
N ASP A 292 -8.31 -23.64 -26.13
CA ASP A 292 -8.54 -23.17 -27.48
C ASP A 292 -8.01 -21.76 -27.70
N VAL A 293 -7.55 -21.46 -28.89
CA VAL A 293 -7.36 -20.11 -29.41
C VAL A 293 -8.50 -19.79 -30.36
N ASN A 294 -9.40 -18.89 -29.94
CA ASN A 294 -10.54 -18.47 -30.72
C ASN A 294 -10.34 -17.07 -31.31
N ILE A 295 -10.30 -16.94 -32.63
CA ILE A 295 -10.23 -15.67 -33.35
C ILE A 295 -11.53 -15.47 -34.10
N HIS A 296 -12.34 -14.49 -33.70
CA HIS A 296 -13.68 -14.28 -34.22
C HIS A 296 -13.93 -12.82 -34.58
N THR A 297 -14.50 -12.58 -35.78
CA THR A 297 -14.99 -11.25 -36.18
C THR A 297 -16.45 -11.39 -36.65
N ILE A 298 -17.35 -10.56 -36.09
CA ILE A 298 -18.79 -10.68 -36.35
C ILE A 298 -19.17 -10.12 -37.74
N ARG A 299 -18.58 -9.01 -38.13
CA ARG A 299 -18.92 -8.28 -39.37
C ARG A 299 -17.73 -7.80 -40.18
N GLY A 300 -16.51 -8.04 -39.71
CA GLY A 300 -15.29 -7.59 -40.34
C GLY A 300 -14.60 -8.69 -41.13
N LYS A 301 -13.32 -8.45 -41.43
CA LYS A 301 -12.43 -9.38 -42.13
C LYS A 301 -11.30 -9.79 -41.19
N ILE A 302 -10.79 -10.99 -41.40
CA ILE A 302 -9.51 -11.43 -40.85
C ILE A 302 -8.52 -11.39 -42.01
N ASN A 303 -7.49 -10.53 -41.90
CA ASN A 303 -6.42 -10.43 -42.87
C ASN A 303 -5.14 -11.01 -42.27
N MET A 304 -4.55 -11.99 -42.91
CA MET A 304 -3.27 -12.57 -42.54
C MET A 304 -2.31 -12.34 -43.71
N ASN A 305 -1.16 -11.68 -43.43
CA ASN A 305 -0.14 -11.40 -44.45
C ASN A 305 1.24 -11.75 -43.88
N ALA A 306 1.94 -12.65 -44.51
CA ALA A 306 3.30 -13.06 -44.17
C ALA A 306 4.24 -12.61 -45.27
N GLY A 307 5.27 -11.84 -44.94
CA GLY A 307 6.33 -11.45 -45.88
C GLY A 307 7.32 -12.58 -46.20
N GLY A 308 7.34 -13.62 -45.38
CA GLY A 308 8.09 -14.86 -45.58
C GLY A 308 7.14 -16.06 -45.62
N ASP A 309 7.57 -17.16 -45.03
CA ASP A 309 6.80 -18.41 -45.03
C ASP A 309 5.59 -18.33 -44.06
N TYR A 310 4.50 -18.96 -44.47
CA TYR A 310 3.34 -19.24 -43.63
C TYR A 310 3.23 -20.74 -43.39
N ASN A 311 3.49 -21.22 -42.19
CA ASN A 311 3.45 -22.64 -41.84
C ASN A 311 2.23 -22.96 -40.98
N LEU A 312 1.39 -23.87 -41.42
CA LEU A 312 0.26 -24.39 -40.67
C LEU A 312 0.45 -25.91 -40.42
N LYS A 313 0.55 -26.33 -39.16
CA LYS A 313 0.60 -27.72 -38.76
C LYS A 313 -0.61 -28.07 -37.90
N VAL A 314 -1.38 -29.06 -38.29
CA VAL A 314 -2.58 -29.51 -37.58
C VAL A 314 -2.40 -30.97 -37.21
N GLY A 315 -2.45 -31.31 -35.92
CA GLY A 315 -2.29 -32.71 -35.45
C GLY A 315 -3.59 -33.51 -35.54
N GLY A 316 -4.74 -32.84 -35.66
CA GLY A 316 -6.06 -33.44 -35.81
C GLY A 316 -6.70 -33.08 -37.18
N ASN A 317 -7.98 -32.77 -37.18
CA ASN A 317 -8.71 -32.42 -38.38
C ASN A 317 -8.51 -30.92 -38.71
N TYR A 318 -8.35 -30.64 -40.00
CA TYR A 318 -8.42 -29.29 -40.54
C TYR A 318 -9.72 -29.16 -41.37
N THR A 319 -10.60 -28.23 -41.02
CA THR A 319 -11.86 -27.97 -41.71
C THR A 319 -11.90 -26.53 -42.22
N LEU A 320 -12.16 -26.35 -43.53
CA LEU A 320 -12.42 -25.06 -44.15
C LEU A 320 -13.83 -25.04 -44.68
N SER A 321 -14.67 -24.13 -44.18
CA SER A 321 -16.04 -23.91 -44.71
C SER A 321 -16.15 -22.48 -45.21
N VAL A 322 -16.57 -22.33 -46.47
CA VAL A 322 -16.69 -21.03 -47.14
C VAL A 322 -18.05 -20.96 -47.82
N ASP A 323 -18.94 -20.07 -47.35
CA ASP A 323 -20.28 -19.91 -47.94
C ASP A 323 -20.25 -19.18 -49.28
N GLY A 324 -19.18 -18.43 -49.55
CA GLY A 324 -18.96 -17.71 -50.82
C GLY A 324 -17.94 -18.42 -51.70
N SER A 325 -17.10 -17.66 -52.34
CA SER A 325 -16.05 -18.20 -53.21
C SER A 325 -14.76 -18.43 -52.44
N HIS A 326 -14.11 -19.55 -52.68
CA HIS A 326 -12.73 -19.80 -52.29
C HIS A 326 -11.82 -19.62 -53.53
N SER A 327 -10.80 -18.81 -53.43
CA SER A 327 -9.80 -18.59 -54.48
C SER A 327 -8.41 -18.84 -53.96
N GLU A 328 -7.62 -19.63 -54.66
CA GLU A 328 -6.22 -19.92 -54.36
C GLU A 328 -5.39 -19.61 -55.62
N THR A 329 -4.32 -18.81 -55.46
CA THR A 329 -3.40 -18.49 -56.54
C THR A 329 -1.98 -18.82 -56.11
N ILE A 330 -1.30 -19.69 -56.84
CA ILE A 330 0.06 -20.15 -56.56
C ILE A 330 0.90 -19.88 -57.78
N ALA A 331 1.92 -19.03 -57.64
CA ALA A 331 2.85 -18.72 -58.71
C ALA A 331 3.90 -19.81 -58.97
N GLY A 332 4.11 -20.65 -57.99
CA GLY A 332 5.04 -21.79 -58.05
C GLY A 332 4.38 -23.15 -58.15
N THR A 333 4.94 -24.13 -57.54
CA THR A 333 4.42 -25.52 -57.53
C THR A 333 3.45 -25.72 -56.37
N ARG A 334 2.29 -26.34 -56.66
CA ARG A 334 1.43 -26.91 -55.63
C ARG A 334 1.69 -28.41 -55.52
N THR A 335 2.02 -28.88 -54.35
CA THR A 335 2.11 -30.31 -54.08
C THR A 335 1.08 -30.73 -53.08
N GLU A 336 0.25 -31.71 -53.42
CA GLU A 336 -0.73 -32.32 -52.54
C GLU A 336 -0.40 -33.82 -52.40
N SER A 337 -0.23 -34.30 -51.18
CA SER A 337 0.01 -35.71 -50.91
C SER A 337 -1.05 -36.20 -49.90
N VAL A 338 -1.82 -37.18 -50.29
CA VAL A 338 -2.93 -37.74 -49.50
C VAL A 338 -2.70 -39.25 -49.44
N THR A 339 -2.60 -39.81 -48.21
CA THR A 339 -2.42 -41.24 -48.00
C THR A 339 -3.72 -42.03 -47.98
N GLY A 340 -4.87 -41.36 -47.85
CA GLY A 340 -6.22 -41.92 -47.91
C GLY A 340 -6.97 -41.44 -49.17
N ASP A 341 -8.27 -41.46 -49.11
CA ASP A 341 -9.12 -41.04 -50.24
C ASP A 341 -9.09 -39.51 -50.44
N ASN A 342 -8.91 -39.03 -51.65
CA ASN A 342 -9.06 -37.65 -52.08
C ASN A 342 -10.29 -37.50 -52.93
N THR A 343 -11.39 -37.03 -52.36
CA THR A 343 -12.64 -36.87 -53.05
C THR A 343 -12.91 -35.39 -53.39
N LYS A 344 -13.11 -35.10 -54.68
CA LYS A 344 -13.51 -33.74 -55.17
C LYS A 344 -14.86 -33.85 -55.80
N THR A 345 -15.83 -33.08 -55.34
CA THR A 345 -17.21 -33.07 -55.87
C THR A 345 -17.55 -31.63 -56.26
N GLY A 346 -18.07 -31.44 -57.44
CA GLY A 346 -18.50 -30.13 -57.94
C GLY A 346 -19.36 -30.27 -59.18
N LYS A 347 -20.12 -29.21 -59.56
CA LYS A 347 -20.93 -29.18 -60.79
C LYS A 347 -20.06 -29.30 -62.03
N THR A 348 -18.87 -28.71 -62.01
CA THR A 348 -17.86 -28.81 -63.08
C THR A 348 -16.49 -28.87 -62.43
N ILE A 349 -15.67 -29.86 -62.83
CA ILE A 349 -14.29 -30.01 -62.38
C ILE A 349 -13.42 -29.94 -63.61
N ASN A 350 -12.62 -28.86 -63.77
CA ASN A 350 -11.66 -28.74 -64.90
C ASN A 350 -10.27 -29.00 -64.36
N LEU A 351 -9.62 -30.02 -64.86
CA LEU A 351 -8.24 -30.41 -64.60
C LEU A 351 -7.42 -30.22 -65.89
N ASN A 352 -6.61 -29.16 -65.99
CA ASN A 352 -5.75 -28.87 -67.12
C ASN A 352 -4.35 -29.38 -66.88
#